data_4073905db3a8ce50a0d432f6b72a0a90
#
_entry.id   4073905db3a8ce50a0d432f6b72a0a90
#
_cell.length_a   1.000
_cell.length_b   1.000
_cell.length_c   1.000
_cell.angle_alpha   90.00
_cell.angle_beta   90.00
_cell.angle_gamma   90.00
#
_symmetry.space_group_name_H-M   'P 1'
#
loop_
_entity.id
_entity.type
_entity.pdbx_description
1 polymer ?
#
loop_
_entity_poly.entity_id
_entity_poly.type
_entity_poly.pdbx_seq_one_letter_code
_entity_poly.pdbx_strand_id
1 'polypeptide(L)'
;MQEIATITCSQAPKEIFRRGQNRISKVTANLDVGYSLDKVADEIRFAVKDIDLPANYLITVTGEEEKRQESMNSLMFALALSVILVYMVLASQFESLLHPFTILLTIPLAVVGAILLFFLTGTTINMMGVIGIVMLVGIAVNNSIILVDRINQLKQSGMELTDAIVESGQQRIRPILMTTLTTILALLPMTFGFGEGASLRSPMAIAVIGGLVTSCLLYTSPSPRDMRRS
;
A
#
# COMPACT_ATOMS: atom_id res chain seq x y z
N MET A 1 -49.72 48.33 13.44
CA MET A 1 -48.40 47.88 13.04
C MET A 1 -48.27 47.61 11.52
N GLN A 2 -49.36 47.35 10.81
CA GLN A 2 -49.34 47.13 9.34
C GLN A 2 -49.05 48.41 8.51
N GLU A 3 -49.19 49.60 9.09
CA GLU A 3 -48.89 50.84 8.39
C GLU A 3 -47.42 51.26 8.44
N ILE A 4 -46.57 50.58 9.26
CA ILE A 4 -45.19 50.94 9.47
C ILE A 4 -44.22 49.92 8.88
N ALA A 5 -44.64 48.66 8.70
CA ALA A 5 -43.81 47.60 8.16
C ALA A 5 -44.62 46.48 7.54
N THR A 6 -44.20 46.02 6.38
CA THR A 6 -44.73 44.83 5.72
C THR A 6 -44.00 43.60 6.21
N ILE A 7 -44.67 42.71 6.91
CA ILE A 7 -44.10 41.46 7.41
C ILE A 7 -44.22 40.38 6.33
N THR A 8 -43.08 39.98 5.74
CA THR A 8 -43.03 38.87 4.79
C THR A 8 -42.38 37.68 5.46
N CYS A 9 -43.06 36.51 5.40
CA CYS A 9 -42.45 35.26 5.84
C CYS A 9 -41.51 34.72 4.75
N SER A 10 -40.26 34.60 5.02
CA SER A 10 -39.28 33.94 4.15
C SER A 10 -38.63 32.75 4.86
N GLN A 11 -38.26 31.75 4.09
CA GLN A 11 -37.49 30.64 4.66
C GLN A 11 -36.05 31.06 4.91
N ALA A 12 -35.65 31.08 6.15
CA ALA A 12 -34.24 31.26 6.52
C ALA A 12 -33.54 29.90 6.54
N PRO A 13 -32.24 29.82 6.16
CA PRO A 13 -31.48 28.61 6.29
C PRO A 13 -31.40 28.17 7.75
N LYS A 14 -31.76 26.91 8.03
CA LYS A 14 -31.80 26.35 9.39
C LYS A 14 -30.44 26.34 10.07
N GLU A 15 -29.37 26.18 9.29
CA GLU A 15 -27.98 26.17 9.74
C GLU A 15 -27.10 26.96 8.76
N ILE A 16 -26.15 27.72 9.28
CA ILE A 16 -25.16 28.43 8.49
C ILE A 16 -23.78 27.81 8.76
N PHE A 17 -23.30 27.06 7.79
CA PHE A 17 -21.94 26.49 7.89
C PHE A 17 -20.88 27.52 7.53
N ARG A 18 -19.76 27.49 8.28
CA ARG A 18 -18.60 28.34 8.03
C ARG A 18 -17.33 27.49 8.07
N ARG A 19 -16.41 27.76 7.14
CA ARG A 19 -15.05 27.17 7.12
C ARG A 19 -14.07 28.32 6.91
N GLY A 20 -13.11 28.50 7.82
CA GLY A 20 -12.14 29.59 7.73
C GLY A 20 -12.77 30.98 7.66
N GLN A 21 -13.80 31.27 8.47
CA GLN A 21 -14.59 32.52 8.54
C GLN A 21 -15.51 32.79 7.32
N ASN A 22 -15.38 32.04 6.22
CA ASN A 22 -16.26 32.17 5.05
C ASN A 22 -17.51 31.31 5.18
N ARG A 23 -18.65 31.82 4.67
CA ARG A 23 -19.86 31.01 4.55
C ARG A 23 -19.66 29.94 3.48
N ILE A 24 -20.10 28.71 3.78
CA ILE A 24 -20.06 27.61 2.84
C ILE A 24 -21.45 27.02 2.64
N SER A 25 -21.73 26.57 1.41
CA SER A 25 -22.84 25.67 1.11
C SER A 25 -22.28 24.26 0.98
N LYS A 26 -22.80 23.33 1.76
CA LYS A 26 -22.34 21.92 1.76
C LYS A 26 -23.32 21.08 0.98
N VAL A 27 -22.85 20.45 -0.08
CA VAL A 27 -23.56 19.42 -0.82
C VAL A 27 -22.96 18.07 -0.43
N THR A 28 -23.75 17.17 0.10
CA THR A 28 -23.33 15.83 0.50
C THR A 28 -23.98 14.79 -0.39
N ALA A 29 -23.20 13.83 -0.85
CA ALA A 29 -23.67 12.68 -1.60
C ALA A 29 -23.04 11.41 -1.02
N ASN A 30 -23.77 10.31 -1.07
CA ASN A 30 -23.26 8.99 -0.74
C ASN A 30 -23.00 8.22 -2.03
N LEU A 31 -21.94 7.43 -2.04
CA LEU A 31 -21.64 6.52 -3.16
C LEU A 31 -22.45 5.25 -3.04
N ASP A 32 -22.96 4.77 -4.16
CA ASP A 32 -23.63 3.47 -4.23
C ASP A 32 -22.60 2.33 -4.26
N VAL A 33 -23.08 1.13 -3.95
CA VAL A 33 -22.25 -0.07 -3.91
C VAL A 33 -21.68 -0.36 -5.31
N GLY A 34 -20.36 -0.50 -5.40
CA GLY A 34 -19.67 -0.78 -6.67
C GLY A 34 -18.94 0.40 -7.32
N TYR A 35 -19.16 1.63 -6.83
CA TYR A 35 -18.42 2.80 -7.31
C TYR A 35 -17.18 3.07 -6.44
N SER A 36 -16.08 3.43 -7.09
CA SER A 36 -14.85 3.83 -6.40
C SER A 36 -14.89 5.33 -6.08
N LEU A 37 -14.59 5.68 -4.84
CA LEU A 37 -14.53 7.08 -4.38
C LEU A 37 -13.57 7.91 -5.25
N ASP A 38 -12.42 7.34 -5.65
CA ASP A 38 -11.41 8.01 -6.45
C ASP A 38 -11.93 8.44 -7.82
N LYS A 39 -12.57 7.48 -8.53
CA LYS A 39 -13.11 7.74 -9.87
C LYS A 39 -14.19 8.81 -9.85
N VAL A 40 -15.13 8.70 -8.89
CA VAL A 40 -16.21 9.65 -8.75
C VAL A 40 -15.72 11.02 -8.32
N ALA A 41 -14.74 11.09 -7.41
CA ALA A 41 -14.13 12.36 -6.99
C ALA A 41 -13.40 13.06 -8.14
N ASP A 42 -12.70 12.29 -8.99
CA ASP A 42 -12.01 12.84 -10.17
C ASP A 42 -13.01 13.31 -11.25
N GLU A 43 -14.09 12.57 -11.48
CA GLU A 43 -15.17 13.00 -12.37
C GLU A 43 -15.84 14.29 -11.87
N ILE A 44 -16.10 14.41 -10.57
CA ILE A 44 -16.66 15.63 -9.96
C ILE A 44 -15.67 16.79 -10.11
N ARG A 45 -14.37 16.57 -9.86
CA ARG A 45 -13.34 17.61 -10.04
C ARG A 45 -13.24 18.08 -11.48
N PHE A 46 -13.37 17.16 -12.42
CA PHE A 46 -13.39 17.49 -13.83
C PHE A 46 -14.63 18.30 -14.22
N ALA A 47 -15.82 17.87 -13.79
CA ALA A 47 -17.07 18.56 -14.06
C ALA A 47 -17.12 19.98 -13.42
N VAL A 48 -16.55 20.13 -12.22
CA VAL A 48 -16.49 21.42 -11.50
C VAL A 48 -15.54 22.42 -12.16
N LYS A 49 -14.52 21.97 -12.88
CA LYS A 49 -13.59 22.85 -13.60
C LYS A 49 -14.25 23.63 -14.74
N ASP A 50 -15.28 23.07 -15.35
CA ASP A 50 -16.00 23.69 -16.48
C ASP A 50 -17.09 24.67 -16.03
N ILE A 51 -17.32 24.82 -14.72
CA ILE A 51 -18.31 25.74 -14.18
C ILE A 51 -17.70 27.14 -14.06
N ASP A 52 -18.25 28.11 -14.79
CA ASP A 52 -17.85 29.49 -14.69
C ASP A 52 -18.37 30.10 -13.37
N LEU A 53 -17.45 30.27 -12.42
CA LEU A 53 -17.78 30.75 -11.07
C LEU A 53 -17.53 32.25 -10.98
N PRO A 54 -18.42 33.02 -10.33
CA PRO A 54 -18.18 34.42 -10.02
C PRO A 54 -16.90 34.58 -9.17
N ALA A 55 -16.21 35.70 -9.35
CA ALA A 55 -15.05 36.06 -8.53
C ALA A 55 -15.43 36.00 -7.04
N ASN A 56 -14.74 35.23 -6.22
CA ASN A 56 -14.93 34.92 -4.79
C ASN A 56 -15.70 33.62 -4.47
N TYR A 57 -16.09 32.83 -5.44
CA TYR A 57 -16.62 31.49 -5.17
C TYR A 57 -15.56 30.43 -5.48
N LEU A 58 -15.46 29.46 -4.57
CA LEU A 58 -14.53 28.33 -4.72
C LEU A 58 -15.32 27.03 -4.42
N ILE A 59 -15.28 26.10 -5.33
CA ILE A 59 -15.81 24.75 -5.11
C ILE A 59 -14.63 23.85 -4.75
N THR A 60 -14.72 23.19 -3.60
CA THR A 60 -13.73 22.22 -3.14
C THR A 60 -14.40 20.89 -2.85
N VAL A 61 -13.83 19.82 -3.37
CA VAL A 61 -14.21 18.46 -2.99
C VAL A 61 -13.52 18.13 -1.68
N THR A 62 -14.29 17.91 -0.62
CA THR A 62 -13.80 17.67 0.74
C THR A 62 -14.42 16.41 1.33
N GLY A 63 -14.12 16.07 2.57
CA GLY A 63 -14.67 14.93 3.27
C GLY A 63 -13.72 13.74 3.27
N GLU A 64 -14.21 12.55 2.96
CA GLU A 64 -13.39 11.34 2.96
C GLU A 64 -12.25 11.38 1.96
N GLU A 65 -12.45 12.03 0.81
CA GLU A 65 -11.43 12.18 -0.22
C GLU A 65 -10.24 13.05 0.23
N GLU A 66 -10.51 14.17 0.91
CA GLU A 66 -9.47 15.03 1.48
C GLU A 66 -8.64 14.26 2.52
N LYS A 67 -9.32 13.56 3.44
CA LYS A 67 -8.66 12.71 4.46
C LYS A 67 -7.87 11.59 3.83
N ARG A 68 -8.39 10.98 2.78
CA ARG A 68 -7.71 9.90 2.05
C ARG A 68 -6.41 10.40 1.41
N GLN A 69 -6.44 11.57 0.76
CA GLN A 69 -5.23 12.15 0.15
C GLN A 69 -4.19 12.53 1.19
N GLU A 70 -4.59 13.18 2.29
CA GLU A 70 -3.68 13.49 3.39
C GLU A 70 -3.03 12.23 3.98
N SER A 71 -3.84 11.19 4.19
CA SER A 71 -3.36 9.92 4.70
C SER A 71 -2.44 9.21 3.70
N MET A 72 -2.75 9.25 2.40
CA MET A 72 -1.91 8.66 1.36
C MET A 72 -0.55 9.36 1.29
N ASN A 73 -0.52 10.69 1.33
CA ASN A 73 0.73 11.46 1.35
C ASN A 73 1.56 11.12 2.60
N SER A 74 0.92 11.02 3.75
CA SER A 74 1.58 10.65 5.02
C SER A 74 2.14 9.22 4.95
N LEU A 75 1.41 8.27 4.38
CA LEU A 75 1.87 6.89 4.20
C LEU A 75 3.04 6.81 3.22
N MET A 76 3.01 7.54 2.11
CA MET A 76 4.12 7.58 1.15
C MET A 76 5.38 8.20 1.75
N PHE A 77 5.22 9.27 2.53
CA PHE A 77 6.33 9.85 3.29
C PHE A 77 6.91 8.86 4.30
N ALA A 78 6.04 8.19 5.07
CA ALA A 78 6.46 7.18 6.05
C ALA A 78 7.16 5.99 5.37
N LEU A 79 6.67 5.54 4.20
CA LEU A 79 7.31 4.49 3.41
C LEU A 79 8.70 4.91 2.95
N ALA A 80 8.84 6.10 2.37
CA ALA A 80 10.13 6.60 1.93
C ALA A 80 11.12 6.71 3.10
N LEU A 81 10.68 7.27 4.23
CA LEU A 81 11.49 7.39 5.43
C LEU A 81 11.91 6.00 5.97
N SER A 82 10.98 5.03 6.00
CA SER A 82 11.28 3.67 6.47
C SER A 82 12.33 2.98 5.59
N VAL A 83 12.25 3.14 4.26
CA VAL A 83 13.25 2.58 3.34
C VAL A 83 14.63 3.19 3.59
N ILE A 84 14.72 4.51 3.81
CA ILE A 84 15.99 5.19 4.12
C ILE A 84 16.55 4.69 5.45
N LEU A 85 15.72 4.57 6.49
CA LEU A 85 16.17 4.08 7.80
C LEU A 85 16.63 2.62 7.73
N VAL A 86 15.90 1.75 7.03
CA VAL A 86 16.30 0.36 6.80
C VAL A 86 17.62 0.31 6.04
N TYR A 87 17.80 1.13 4.99
CA TYR A 87 19.06 1.21 4.28
C TYR A 87 20.23 1.59 5.19
N MET A 88 20.05 2.61 6.03
CA MET A 88 21.10 3.03 6.98
C MET A 88 21.48 1.92 7.97
N VAL A 89 20.47 1.25 8.53
CA VAL A 89 20.71 0.13 9.47
C VAL A 89 21.45 -1.02 8.78
N LEU A 90 21.00 -1.39 7.57
CA LEU A 90 21.67 -2.44 6.80
C LEU A 90 23.09 -2.08 6.39
N ALA A 91 23.34 -0.83 5.98
CA ALA A 91 24.66 -0.36 5.63
C ALA A 91 25.62 -0.42 6.83
N SER A 92 25.12 -0.07 8.02
CA SER A 92 25.88 -0.21 9.26
C SER A 92 26.14 -1.66 9.64
N GLN A 93 25.16 -2.56 9.44
CA GLN A 93 25.28 -3.97 9.82
C GLN A 93 26.22 -4.77 8.90
N PHE A 94 26.18 -4.51 7.59
CA PHE A 94 26.99 -5.24 6.62
C PHE A 94 28.34 -4.58 6.30
N GLU A 95 28.63 -3.42 6.90
CA GLU A 95 29.85 -2.63 6.62
C GLU A 95 30.10 -2.42 5.11
N SER A 96 29.04 -2.41 4.32
CA SER A 96 29.06 -2.33 2.85
C SER A 96 27.83 -1.60 2.34
N LEU A 97 27.99 -0.77 1.32
CA LEU A 97 26.88 -0.07 0.66
C LEU A 97 26.19 -0.91 -0.43
N LEU A 98 26.88 -1.94 -0.95
CA LEU A 98 26.36 -2.77 -2.04
C LEU A 98 25.33 -3.81 -1.55
N HIS A 99 25.57 -4.44 -0.40
CA HIS A 99 24.65 -5.46 0.13
C HIS A 99 23.26 -4.91 0.46
N PRO A 100 23.10 -3.75 1.13
CA PRO A 100 21.79 -3.14 1.33
C PRO A 100 21.05 -2.82 0.04
N PHE A 101 21.77 -2.37 -0.99
CA PHE A 101 21.17 -2.06 -2.28
C PHE A 101 20.58 -3.31 -2.95
N THR A 102 21.27 -4.45 -2.91
CA THR A 102 20.75 -5.72 -3.45
C THR A 102 19.52 -6.20 -2.68
N ILE A 103 19.50 -6.02 -1.35
CA ILE A 103 18.34 -6.35 -0.50
C ILE A 103 17.15 -5.47 -0.87
N LEU A 104 17.35 -4.15 -1.02
CA LEU A 104 16.26 -3.24 -1.39
C LEU A 104 15.70 -3.49 -2.79
N LEU A 105 16.48 -4.10 -3.69
CA LEU A 105 15.99 -4.47 -5.03
C LEU A 105 14.88 -5.54 -4.97
N THR A 106 14.74 -6.26 -3.86
CA THR A 106 13.63 -7.20 -3.67
C THR A 106 12.28 -6.51 -3.44
N ILE A 107 12.29 -5.24 -2.97
CA ILE A 107 11.06 -4.47 -2.71
C ILE A 107 10.22 -4.28 -3.98
N PRO A 108 10.74 -3.70 -5.09
CA PRO A 108 9.93 -3.51 -6.28
C PRO A 108 9.40 -4.83 -6.84
N LEU A 109 10.15 -5.91 -6.68
CA LEU A 109 9.73 -7.23 -7.13
C LEU A 109 8.55 -7.77 -6.30
N ALA A 110 8.59 -7.59 -4.97
CA ALA A 110 7.48 -7.95 -4.09
C ALA A 110 6.22 -7.10 -4.38
N VAL A 111 6.40 -5.81 -4.69
CA VAL A 111 5.30 -4.90 -5.06
C VAL A 111 4.66 -5.32 -6.38
N VAL A 112 5.45 -5.74 -7.37
CA VAL A 112 4.91 -6.29 -8.64
C VAL A 112 4.03 -7.51 -8.36
N GLY A 113 4.42 -8.39 -7.44
CA GLY A 113 3.61 -9.53 -7.02
C GLY A 113 2.29 -9.14 -6.36
N ALA A 114 2.31 -8.12 -5.53
CA ALA A 114 1.09 -7.57 -4.93
C ALA A 114 0.14 -7.00 -6.00
N ILE A 115 0.66 -6.19 -6.94
CA ILE A 115 -0.12 -5.62 -8.04
C ILE A 115 -0.71 -6.71 -8.92
N LEU A 116 0.06 -7.76 -9.23
CA LEU A 116 -0.41 -8.89 -10.02
C LEU A 116 -1.59 -9.60 -9.35
N LEU A 117 -1.55 -9.80 -8.03
CA LEU A 117 -2.66 -10.43 -7.32
C LEU A 117 -3.87 -9.49 -7.22
N PHE A 118 -3.70 -8.18 -7.08
CA PHE A 118 -4.79 -7.21 -7.20
C PHE A 118 -5.47 -7.30 -8.56
N PHE A 119 -4.70 -7.42 -9.63
CA PHE A 119 -5.22 -7.57 -10.98
C PHE A 119 -6.01 -8.88 -11.15
N LEU A 120 -5.50 -9.99 -10.63
CA LEU A 120 -6.17 -11.30 -10.70
C LEU A 120 -7.45 -11.37 -9.88
N THR A 121 -7.50 -10.69 -8.73
CA THR A 121 -8.70 -10.66 -7.85
C THR A 121 -9.70 -9.59 -8.24
N GLY A 122 -9.34 -8.67 -9.16
CA GLY A 122 -10.19 -7.55 -9.57
C GLY A 122 -10.47 -6.55 -8.45
N THR A 123 -9.72 -6.60 -7.35
CA THR A 123 -9.89 -5.68 -6.22
C THR A 123 -9.21 -4.34 -6.49
N THR A 124 -9.85 -3.25 -6.07
CA THR A 124 -9.27 -1.90 -6.20
C THR A 124 -8.21 -1.65 -5.13
N ILE A 125 -7.13 -0.99 -5.54
CA ILE A 125 -6.10 -0.55 -4.59
C ILE A 125 -6.66 0.62 -3.79
N ASN A 126 -6.99 0.37 -2.54
CA ASN A 126 -7.44 1.37 -1.59
C ASN A 126 -6.34 1.65 -0.54
N MET A 127 -6.63 2.54 0.40
CA MET A 127 -5.70 2.88 1.48
C MET A 127 -5.22 1.65 2.28
N MET A 128 -6.11 0.68 2.52
CA MET A 128 -5.73 -0.57 3.22
C MET A 128 -4.80 -1.44 2.38
N GLY A 129 -4.97 -1.45 1.05
CA GLY A 129 -4.03 -2.10 0.14
C GLY A 129 -2.63 -1.50 0.19
N VAL A 130 -2.52 -0.17 0.27
CA VAL A 130 -1.22 0.52 0.43
C VAL A 130 -0.56 0.16 1.77
N ILE A 131 -1.33 0.12 2.86
CA ILE A 131 -0.82 -0.36 4.17
C ILE A 131 -0.30 -1.80 4.04
N GLY A 132 -1.01 -2.66 3.32
CA GLY A 132 -0.57 -4.02 3.00
C GLY A 132 0.77 -4.06 2.27
N ILE A 133 0.98 -3.18 1.29
CA ILE A 133 2.27 -3.04 0.58
C ILE A 133 3.38 -2.59 1.53
N VAL A 134 3.12 -1.64 2.43
CA VAL A 134 4.10 -1.20 3.43
C VAL A 134 4.51 -2.36 4.35
N MET A 135 3.54 -3.15 4.83
CA MET A 135 3.81 -4.34 5.63
C MET A 135 4.60 -5.40 4.84
N LEU A 136 4.24 -5.62 3.57
CA LEU A 136 4.93 -6.54 2.68
C LEU A 136 6.41 -6.19 2.52
N VAL A 137 6.73 -4.90 2.35
CA VAL A 137 8.11 -4.41 2.26
C VAL A 137 8.93 -4.85 3.49
N GLY A 138 8.38 -4.68 4.69
CA GLY A 138 9.05 -5.11 5.92
C GLY A 138 9.31 -6.62 5.96
N ILE A 139 8.33 -7.44 5.57
CA ILE A 139 8.47 -8.91 5.56
C ILE A 139 9.47 -9.37 4.48
N ALA A 140 9.40 -8.77 3.27
CA ALA A 140 10.29 -9.12 2.17
C ALA A 140 11.75 -8.78 2.47
N VAL A 141 12.00 -7.60 3.04
CA VAL A 141 13.34 -7.17 3.47
C VAL A 141 13.90 -8.09 4.55
N ASN A 142 13.09 -8.44 5.55
CA ASN A 142 13.51 -9.36 6.62
C ASN A 142 13.95 -10.72 6.07
N ASN A 143 13.20 -11.31 5.15
CA ASN A 143 13.57 -12.58 4.52
C ASN A 143 14.86 -12.47 3.71
N SER A 144 15.05 -11.35 3.00
CA SER A 144 16.23 -11.10 2.18
C SER A 144 17.50 -10.89 3.03
N ILE A 145 17.38 -10.23 4.18
CA ILE A 145 18.48 -10.05 5.13
C ILE A 145 19.04 -11.41 5.57
N ILE A 146 18.16 -12.31 6.01
CA ILE A 146 18.54 -13.63 6.51
C ILE A 146 19.27 -14.44 5.43
N LEU A 147 18.88 -14.32 4.16
CA LEU A 147 19.52 -15.01 3.06
C LEU A 147 20.89 -14.41 2.74
N VAL A 148 20.99 -13.09 2.60
CA VAL A 148 22.25 -12.41 2.26
C VAL A 148 23.28 -12.57 3.37
N ASP A 149 22.86 -12.51 4.62
CA ASP A 149 23.75 -12.76 5.76
C ASP A 149 24.35 -14.17 5.69
N ARG A 150 23.54 -15.20 5.38
CA ARG A 150 24.03 -16.57 5.24
C ARG A 150 25.00 -16.73 4.07
N ILE A 151 24.74 -16.10 2.93
CA ILE A 151 25.65 -16.09 1.78
C ILE A 151 27.01 -15.50 2.19
N ASN A 152 27.00 -14.37 2.91
CA ASN A 152 28.23 -13.72 3.38
C ASN A 152 29.04 -14.60 4.36
N GLN A 153 28.35 -15.29 5.28
CA GLN A 153 28.99 -16.22 6.20
C GLN A 153 29.69 -17.39 5.46
N LEU A 154 29.01 -17.98 4.48
CA LEU A 154 29.57 -19.07 3.67
C LEU A 154 30.75 -18.59 2.80
N LYS A 155 30.67 -17.38 2.25
CA LYS A 155 31.75 -16.76 1.51
C LYS A 155 32.98 -16.49 2.40
N GLN A 156 32.78 -16.03 3.63
CA GLN A 156 33.89 -15.82 4.59
C GLN A 156 34.55 -17.14 5.02
N SER A 157 33.81 -18.25 5.00
CA SER A 157 34.37 -19.59 5.24
C SER A 157 35.16 -20.18 4.07
N GLY A 158 35.36 -19.41 2.98
CA GLY A 158 36.18 -19.80 1.82
C GLY A 158 35.42 -20.49 0.70
N MET A 159 34.09 -20.53 0.75
CA MET A 159 33.26 -21.13 -0.31
C MET A 159 33.15 -20.18 -1.52
N GLU A 160 33.15 -20.74 -2.73
CA GLU A 160 32.93 -19.96 -3.94
C GLU A 160 31.53 -19.32 -3.92
N LEU A 161 31.37 -18.11 -4.47
CA LEU A 161 30.13 -17.32 -4.42
C LEU A 161 28.93 -18.10 -4.97
N THR A 162 29.12 -18.84 -6.06
CA THR A 162 28.07 -19.65 -6.70
C THR A 162 27.58 -20.77 -5.80
N ASP A 163 28.50 -21.48 -5.17
CA ASP A 163 28.18 -22.57 -4.25
C ASP A 163 27.59 -22.06 -2.94
N ALA A 164 28.06 -20.91 -2.43
CA ALA A 164 27.52 -20.24 -1.26
C ALA A 164 26.06 -19.81 -1.47
N ILE A 165 25.68 -19.35 -2.67
CA ILE A 165 24.29 -18.98 -3.00
C ILE A 165 23.40 -20.22 -3.01
N VAL A 166 23.82 -21.30 -3.66
CA VAL A 166 23.05 -22.54 -3.75
C VAL A 166 22.86 -23.18 -2.37
N GLU A 167 23.95 -23.30 -1.60
CA GLU A 167 23.93 -23.87 -0.26
C GLU A 167 23.07 -23.04 0.71
N SER A 168 23.22 -21.72 0.68
CA SER A 168 22.41 -20.80 1.47
C SER A 168 20.91 -20.93 1.13
N GLY A 169 20.58 -21.02 -0.17
CA GLY A 169 19.21 -21.24 -0.65
C GLY A 169 18.64 -22.54 -0.10
N GLN A 170 19.34 -23.66 -0.22
CA GLN A 170 18.89 -24.96 0.27
C GLN A 170 18.66 -24.97 1.79
N GLN A 171 19.55 -24.35 2.55
CA GLN A 171 19.44 -24.28 4.02
C GLN A 171 18.28 -23.37 4.48
N ARG A 172 17.98 -22.30 3.75
CA ARG A 172 17.02 -21.27 4.16
C ARG A 172 15.63 -21.41 3.52
N ILE A 173 15.46 -22.20 2.47
CA ILE A 173 14.14 -22.43 1.85
C ILE A 173 13.11 -22.94 2.85
N ARG A 174 13.46 -23.93 3.68
CA ARG A 174 12.52 -24.51 4.65
C ARG A 174 12.01 -23.48 5.67
N PRO A 175 12.85 -22.73 6.39
CA PRO A 175 12.39 -21.68 7.31
C PRO A 175 11.57 -20.58 6.61
N ILE A 176 11.98 -20.12 5.43
CA ILE A 176 11.28 -19.07 4.68
C ILE A 176 9.89 -19.57 4.24
N LEU A 177 9.79 -20.78 3.69
CA LEU A 177 8.50 -21.36 3.32
C LEU A 177 7.57 -21.54 4.53
N MET A 178 8.12 -21.91 5.68
CA MET A 178 7.35 -22.11 6.90
C MET A 178 6.72 -20.79 7.38
N THR A 179 7.51 -19.71 7.41
CA THR A 179 7.02 -18.38 7.80
C THR A 179 6.04 -17.79 6.80
N THR A 180 6.32 -17.91 5.50
CA THR A 180 5.44 -17.39 4.45
C THR A 180 4.12 -18.16 4.39
N LEU A 181 4.15 -19.50 4.47
CA LEU A 181 2.93 -20.30 4.49
C LEU A 181 2.07 -20.00 5.71
N THR A 182 2.69 -19.88 6.89
CA THR A 182 1.97 -19.50 8.11
C THR A 182 1.32 -18.12 7.97
N THR A 183 2.03 -17.13 7.42
CA THR A 183 1.49 -15.79 7.19
C THR A 183 0.34 -15.82 6.17
N ILE A 184 0.48 -16.56 5.07
CA ILE A 184 -0.59 -16.70 4.07
C ILE A 184 -1.82 -17.35 4.70
N LEU A 185 -1.68 -18.45 5.43
CA LEU A 185 -2.79 -19.13 6.10
C LEU A 185 -3.47 -18.24 7.14
N ALA A 186 -2.70 -17.43 7.88
CA ALA A 186 -3.25 -16.49 8.86
C ALA A 186 -4.06 -15.37 8.21
N LEU A 187 -3.66 -14.90 7.01
CA LEU A 187 -4.34 -13.83 6.28
C LEU A 187 -5.48 -14.36 5.38
N LEU A 188 -5.49 -15.65 5.06
CA LEU A 188 -6.49 -16.26 4.18
C LEU A 188 -7.95 -15.98 4.63
N PRO A 189 -8.32 -16.12 5.90
CA PRO A 189 -9.68 -15.82 6.33
C PRO A 189 -10.11 -14.38 6.08
N MET A 190 -9.16 -13.43 6.09
CA MET A 190 -9.44 -12.01 5.82
C MET A 190 -9.72 -11.75 4.33
N THR A 191 -9.19 -12.56 3.41
CA THR A 191 -9.44 -12.39 1.98
C THR A 191 -10.85 -12.81 1.60
N PHE A 192 -11.45 -13.78 2.31
CA PHE A 192 -12.81 -14.27 2.04
C PHE A 192 -13.91 -13.39 2.62
N GLY A 193 -13.57 -12.33 3.33
CA GLY A 193 -14.56 -11.37 3.80
C GLY A 193 -15.45 -11.85 4.96
N PHE A 194 -15.02 -12.86 5.73
CA PHE A 194 -15.79 -13.34 6.89
C PHE A 194 -15.72 -12.34 8.05
N GLY A 195 -16.86 -11.77 8.42
CA GLY A 195 -17.04 -10.85 9.54
C GLY A 195 -17.24 -9.39 9.15
N GLU A 196 -17.75 -8.60 10.09
CA GLU A 196 -17.95 -7.15 9.91
C GLU A 196 -16.60 -6.44 9.73
N GLY A 197 -16.47 -5.65 8.67
CA GLY A 197 -15.24 -4.92 8.32
C GLY A 197 -14.15 -5.75 7.63
N ALA A 198 -14.37 -7.04 7.34
CA ALA A 198 -13.43 -7.87 6.60
C ALA A 198 -13.24 -7.37 5.16
N SER A 199 -14.30 -6.87 4.53
CA SER A 199 -14.24 -6.25 3.20
C SER A 199 -13.29 -5.05 3.12
N LEU A 200 -13.16 -4.28 4.20
CA LEU A 200 -12.22 -3.16 4.29
C LEU A 200 -10.77 -3.62 4.40
N ARG A 201 -10.52 -4.76 5.06
CA ARG A 201 -9.18 -5.30 5.30
C ARG A 201 -8.71 -6.29 4.24
N SER A 202 -9.62 -6.84 3.45
CA SER A 202 -9.31 -7.81 2.38
C SER A 202 -8.22 -7.31 1.42
N PRO A 203 -8.21 -6.05 0.93
CA PRO A 203 -7.14 -5.57 0.06
C PRO A 203 -5.75 -5.60 0.70
N MET A 204 -5.65 -5.39 2.02
CA MET A 204 -4.40 -5.50 2.75
C MET A 204 -3.87 -6.95 2.72
N ALA A 205 -4.74 -7.91 3.00
CA ALA A 205 -4.38 -9.33 2.98
C ALA A 205 -3.95 -9.79 1.57
N ILE A 206 -4.69 -9.36 0.54
CA ILE A 206 -4.38 -9.66 -0.88
C ILE A 206 -3.00 -9.11 -1.25
N ALA A 207 -2.68 -7.87 -0.87
CA ALA A 207 -1.38 -7.27 -1.13
C ALA A 207 -0.22 -8.11 -0.55
N VAL A 208 -0.34 -8.49 0.72
CA VAL A 208 0.69 -9.25 1.42
C VAL A 208 0.83 -10.66 0.85
N ILE A 209 -0.27 -11.35 0.60
CA ILE A 209 -0.26 -12.71 0.02
C ILE A 209 0.38 -12.67 -1.38
N GLY A 210 -0.01 -11.72 -2.24
CA GLY A 210 0.51 -11.59 -3.60
C GLY A 210 2.01 -11.38 -3.63
N GLY A 211 2.51 -10.47 -2.81
CA GLY A 211 3.94 -10.21 -2.72
C GLY A 211 4.74 -11.36 -2.12
N LEU A 212 4.21 -12.05 -1.10
CA LEU A 212 4.87 -13.21 -0.51
C LEU A 212 4.94 -14.39 -1.49
N VAL A 213 3.86 -14.69 -2.19
CA VAL A 213 3.84 -15.76 -3.20
C VAL A 213 4.86 -15.49 -4.30
N THR A 214 4.91 -14.28 -4.83
CA THR A 214 5.87 -13.91 -5.89
C THR A 214 7.31 -13.94 -5.37
N SER A 215 7.56 -13.42 -4.16
CA SER A 215 8.86 -13.50 -3.53
C SER A 215 9.31 -14.96 -3.36
N CYS A 216 8.43 -15.85 -2.87
CA CYS A 216 8.75 -17.27 -2.72
C CYS A 216 9.01 -17.97 -4.06
N LEU A 217 8.20 -17.70 -5.10
CA LEU A 217 8.39 -18.29 -6.42
C LEU A 217 9.76 -17.95 -7.03
N LEU A 218 10.24 -16.73 -6.79
CA LEU A 218 11.58 -16.33 -7.24
C LEU A 218 12.70 -17.07 -6.53
N TYR A 219 12.55 -17.37 -5.24
CA TYR A 219 13.54 -18.15 -4.49
C TYR A 219 13.50 -19.66 -4.85
N THR A 220 12.34 -20.17 -5.30
CA THR A 220 12.17 -21.58 -5.66
C THR A 220 12.34 -21.85 -7.15
N SER A 221 12.45 -20.80 -7.98
CA SER A 221 12.68 -20.97 -9.43
C SER A 221 14.05 -21.66 -9.65
N PRO A 222 14.06 -22.86 -10.24
CA PRO A 222 15.30 -23.61 -10.46
C PRO A 222 16.21 -22.78 -11.35
N SER A 223 17.45 -22.56 -10.87
CA SER A 223 18.49 -21.94 -11.69
C SER A 223 18.70 -22.80 -12.95
N PRO A 224 18.94 -22.18 -14.13
CA PRO A 224 19.26 -22.95 -15.35
C PRO A 224 20.44 -23.92 -15.21
N ARG A 225 21.21 -23.80 -14.11
CA ARG A 225 22.31 -24.73 -13.80
C ARG A 225 21.87 -25.99 -13.08
N ASP A 226 20.73 -26.00 -12.36
CA ASP A 226 20.22 -27.22 -11.72
C ASP A 226 19.65 -28.22 -12.74
N MET A 227 19.16 -27.72 -13.90
CA MET A 227 18.72 -28.57 -15.01
C MET A 227 19.86 -29.26 -15.77
N ARG A 228 21.13 -28.89 -15.52
CA ARG A 228 22.29 -29.58 -16.16
C ARG A 228 22.89 -30.68 -15.28
N ARG A 229 22.39 -30.90 -14.07
CA ARG A 229 22.89 -31.93 -13.14
C ARG A 229 21.93 -33.08 -12.89
N SER A 230 20.78 -33.13 -13.59
CA SER A 230 19.89 -34.31 -13.61
C SER A 230 20.10 -35.17 -14.84
#